data_9f9f9aa77a45521754e77e3c87b0a98a
#
_entry.id   9f9f9aa77a45521754e77e3c87b0a98a
#
_cell.length_a   1.000
_cell.length_b   1.000
_cell.length_c   1.000
_cell.angle_alpha   90.00
_cell.angle_beta   90.00
_cell.angle_gamma   90.00
#
_symmetry.space_group_name_H-M   'P 1'
#
loop_
_entity.id
_entity.type
_entity.pdbx_description
1 polymer ?
#
loop_
_entity_poly.entity_id
_entity_poly.type
_entity_poly.pdbx_seq_one_letter_code
_entity_poly.pdbx_strand_id
1 'polypeptide(L)'
;MTTSLTTPAAPAGTGSRSGARRSGLRPTGSARDALSIAGVWLLLIVATTIVRPDFLSQQTLLAVTFTMSVSGILAVAQSLVVISGGLLDLSLPVALSFSAWATVTSLNLGAPSWLGVLIGIVTGAAWGSLNGMIVVLGKLNPIIVTLATGFGGLAIMLIFFTSAQIPSTSDLRQFGLGRFLGLPNAFWPMVGIIVLAGLALAYTRWGRHLVAVGGNPKAAAARGISLKRTRFFVFLGAGAVAGLAGVVFSSVNPSFTPNSGAGFQLIVIAAVILAGISLSGGKGNLLVLLLSVGFLATIPASIAFFGLAPAWALVFQGALLMLAVGIDGYRLLRSAR
;
A
#
# COMPACT_ATOMS: atom_id res chain seq x y z
N MET A 1 75.49 -15.83 -37.84
CA MET A 1 75.15 -14.91 -36.74
C MET A 1 73.66 -15.09 -36.45
N THR A 2 73.35 -15.94 -35.51
CA THR A 2 71.98 -16.26 -35.10
C THR A 2 71.73 -15.62 -33.74
N THR A 3 70.86 -14.58 -33.72
CA THR A 3 70.47 -13.90 -32.51
C THR A 3 69.19 -14.51 -31.98
N SER A 4 69.27 -15.20 -30.84
CA SER A 4 68.16 -15.77 -30.08
C SER A 4 67.41 -14.66 -29.32
N LEU A 5 66.10 -14.46 -29.58
CA LEU A 5 65.22 -13.62 -28.84
C LEU A 5 64.60 -14.41 -27.69
N THR A 6 64.97 -14.10 -26.46
CA THR A 6 64.38 -14.58 -25.22
C THR A 6 63.11 -13.81 -24.92
N THR A 7 61.98 -14.52 -24.83
CA THR A 7 60.68 -14.00 -24.42
C THR A 7 60.66 -13.89 -22.88
N PRO A 8 60.26 -12.75 -22.29
CA PRO A 8 60.10 -12.65 -20.82
C PRO A 8 58.81 -13.35 -20.40
N ALA A 9 58.89 -14.16 -19.33
CA ALA A 9 57.78 -14.81 -18.66
C ALA A 9 56.86 -13.79 -18.02
N ALA A 10 55.52 -13.95 -18.22
CA ALA A 10 54.47 -13.19 -17.56
C ALA A 10 54.41 -13.52 -16.05
N PRO A 11 54.19 -12.52 -15.16
CA PRO A 11 54.04 -12.75 -13.73
C PRO A 11 52.71 -13.45 -13.44
N ALA A 12 52.80 -14.50 -12.61
CA ALA A 12 51.67 -15.23 -12.07
C ALA A 12 50.75 -14.31 -11.29
N GLY A 13 49.56 -14.06 -11.83
CA GLY A 13 48.50 -13.33 -11.16
C GLY A 13 48.01 -14.06 -9.93
N THR A 14 48.28 -13.53 -8.76
CA THR A 14 47.66 -13.94 -7.50
C THR A 14 46.18 -13.61 -7.56
N GLY A 15 45.36 -14.64 -7.84
CA GLY A 15 43.89 -14.54 -7.84
C GLY A 15 43.40 -14.18 -6.43
N SER A 16 43.15 -12.90 -6.20
CA SER A 16 42.34 -12.44 -5.10
C SER A 16 40.94 -13.03 -5.25
N ARG A 17 40.67 -14.10 -4.53
CA ARG A 17 39.31 -14.59 -4.28
C ARG A 17 38.61 -13.52 -3.45
N SER A 18 37.99 -12.54 -4.12
CA SER A 18 37.01 -11.69 -3.49
C SER A 18 35.86 -12.58 -3.02
N GLY A 19 35.86 -12.87 -1.72
CA GLY A 19 34.78 -13.59 -1.07
C GLY A 19 33.48 -12.84 -1.39
N ALA A 20 32.65 -13.43 -2.22
CA ALA A 20 31.29 -12.98 -2.43
C ALA A 20 30.59 -13.03 -1.07
N ARG A 21 30.63 -11.90 -0.34
CA ARG A 21 29.83 -11.69 0.85
C ARG A 21 28.40 -11.99 0.45
N ARG A 22 27.90 -13.15 0.87
CA ARG A 22 26.47 -13.46 0.85
C ARG A 22 25.80 -12.32 1.60
N SER A 23 25.29 -11.33 0.86
CA SER A 23 24.36 -10.36 1.37
C SER A 23 23.05 -11.12 1.66
N GLY A 24 23.02 -11.76 2.84
CA GLY A 24 21.77 -12.28 3.37
C GLY A 24 20.78 -11.15 3.33
N LEU A 25 19.63 -11.40 2.76
CA LEU A 25 18.44 -10.53 2.81
C LEU A 25 18.16 -10.20 4.28
N ARG A 26 18.80 -9.14 4.79
CA ARG A 26 18.41 -8.59 6.07
C ARG A 26 17.06 -7.96 5.85
N PRO A 27 16.02 -8.35 6.61
CA PRO A 27 14.73 -7.67 6.54
C PRO A 27 14.96 -6.19 6.84
N THR A 28 14.68 -5.33 5.87
CA THR A 28 14.74 -3.88 6.00
C THR A 28 13.46 -3.39 6.63
N GLY A 29 13.39 -3.40 7.86
CA GLY A 29 12.44 -3.02 8.85
C GLY A 29 12.97 -3.66 10.09
N SER A 30 13.97 -3.00 10.72
CA SER A 30 14.55 -3.56 11.93
C SER A 30 13.47 -3.54 13.01
N ALA A 31 13.55 -4.42 13.99
CA ALA A 31 12.73 -4.34 15.19
C ALA A 31 12.78 -2.93 15.81
N ARG A 32 13.86 -2.19 15.58
CA ARG A 32 14.02 -0.79 15.97
C ARG A 32 13.04 0.15 15.26
N ASP A 33 12.81 -0.02 13.93
CA ASP A 33 11.87 0.84 13.18
C ASP A 33 10.45 0.56 13.66
N ALA A 34 10.09 -0.71 13.88
CA ALA A 34 8.81 -1.09 14.46
C ALA A 34 8.60 -0.50 15.87
N LEU A 35 9.60 -0.60 16.73
CA LEU A 35 9.55 -0.04 18.09
C LEU A 35 9.47 1.49 18.08
N SER A 36 10.17 2.16 17.16
CA SER A 36 10.09 3.62 17.02
C SER A 36 8.69 4.08 16.63
N ILE A 37 8.07 3.43 15.63
CA ILE A 37 6.72 3.78 15.18
C ILE A 37 5.69 3.45 16.28
N ALA A 38 5.80 2.28 16.91
CA ALA A 38 4.94 1.90 18.02
C ALA A 38 5.05 2.88 19.19
N GLY A 39 6.28 3.34 19.52
CA GLY A 39 6.53 4.33 20.56
C GLY A 39 5.90 5.69 20.25
N VAL A 40 6.04 6.19 19.02
CA VAL A 40 5.41 7.44 18.58
C VAL A 40 3.89 7.31 18.54
N TRP A 41 3.35 6.17 18.11
CA TRP A 41 1.91 5.91 18.14
C TRP A 41 1.36 5.87 19.56
N LEU A 42 2.04 5.14 20.46
CA LEU A 42 1.66 5.11 21.88
C LEU A 42 1.71 6.51 22.51
N LEU A 43 2.75 7.30 22.20
CA LEU A 43 2.87 8.67 22.67
C LEU A 43 1.68 9.54 22.20
N LEU A 44 1.25 9.41 20.95
CA LEU A 44 0.08 10.12 20.42
C LEU A 44 -1.19 9.72 21.18
N ILE A 45 -1.41 8.42 21.40
CA ILE A 45 -2.58 7.93 22.14
C ILE A 45 -2.56 8.45 23.57
N VAL A 46 -1.43 8.35 24.27
CA VAL A 46 -1.29 8.80 25.67
C VAL A 46 -1.49 10.32 25.75
N ALA A 47 -0.84 11.10 24.90
CA ALA A 47 -0.97 12.56 24.88
C ALA A 47 -2.42 12.99 24.63
N THR A 48 -3.12 12.35 23.67
CA THR A 48 -4.53 12.66 23.39
C THR A 48 -5.42 12.27 24.57
N THR A 49 -5.17 11.12 25.21
CA THR A 49 -5.97 10.63 26.34
C THR A 49 -5.79 11.48 27.59
N ILE A 50 -4.59 12.00 27.84
CA ILE A 50 -4.34 12.92 28.98
C ILE A 50 -5.18 14.19 28.84
N VAL A 51 -5.26 14.75 27.64
CA VAL A 51 -6.04 15.99 27.37
C VAL A 51 -7.53 15.71 27.26
N ARG A 52 -7.88 14.54 26.71
CA ARG A 52 -9.26 14.10 26.45
C ARG A 52 -9.46 12.65 26.88
N PRO A 53 -9.85 12.37 28.12
CA PRO A 53 -10.03 11.01 28.65
C PRO A 53 -11.02 10.16 27.82
N ASP A 54 -12.03 10.80 27.20
CA ASP A 54 -13.01 10.14 26.34
C ASP A 54 -12.43 9.61 25.03
N PHE A 55 -11.15 9.91 24.73
CA PHE A 55 -10.48 9.42 23.51
C PHE A 55 -10.46 7.90 23.45
N LEU A 56 -10.33 7.21 24.56
CA LEU A 56 -10.36 5.74 24.62
C LEU A 56 -11.78 5.17 24.66
N SER A 57 -12.80 5.97 24.32
CA SER A 57 -14.17 5.47 24.20
C SER A 57 -14.26 4.40 23.09
N GLN A 58 -15.21 3.47 23.27
CA GLN A 58 -15.47 2.43 22.29
C GLN A 58 -15.75 3.01 20.89
N GLN A 59 -16.47 4.11 20.82
CA GLN A 59 -16.80 4.77 19.55
C GLN A 59 -15.55 5.24 18.81
N THR A 60 -14.60 5.86 19.51
CA THR A 60 -13.32 6.31 18.93
C THR A 60 -12.48 5.14 18.45
N LEU A 61 -12.37 4.09 19.30
CA LEU A 61 -11.62 2.88 18.92
C LEU A 61 -12.19 2.21 17.67
N LEU A 62 -13.52 2.16 17.54
CA LEU A 62 -14.18 1.64 16.35
C LEU A 62 -13.89 2.51 15.11
N ALA A 63 -13.96 3.84 15.24
CA ALA A 63 -13.69 4.76 14.13
C ALA A 63 -12.23 4.68 13.66
N VAL A 64 -11.27 4.67 14.59
CA VAL A 64 -9.85 4.49 14.28
C VAL A 64 -9.59 3.14 13.62
N THR A 65 -10.14 2.05 14.17
CA THR A 65 -9.96 0.70 13.63
C THR A 65 -10.57 0.57 12.23
N PHE A 66 -11.69 1.22 11.96
CA PHE A 66 -12.29 1.25 10.63
C PHE A 66 -11.40 2.01 9.63
N THR A 67 -10.94 3.22 9.98
CA THR A 67 -10.02 3.99 9.14
C THR A 67 -8.73 3.21 8.87
N MET A 68 -8.20 2.55 9.91
CA MET A 68 -7.05 1.66 9.82
C MET A 68 -7.31 0.48 8.87
N SER A 69 -8.51 -0.11 8.90
CA SER A 69 -8.87 -1.25 8.05
C SER A 69 -8.82 -0.90 6.57
N VAL A 70 -9.50 0.16 6.17
CA VAL A 70 -9.57 0.59 4.76
C VAL A 70 -8.20 1.08 4.27
N SER A 71 -7.56 1.98 5.04
CA SER A 71 -6.23 2.50 4.66
C SER A 71 -5.16 1.42 4.68
N GLY A 72 -5.26 0.42 5.58
CA GLY A 72 -4.33 -0.71 5.65
C GLY A 72 -4.41 -1.62 4.43
N ILE A 73 -5.63 -1.94 3.97
CA ILE A 73 -5.81 -2.72 2.73
C ILE A 73 -5.22 -1.95 1.53
N LEU A 74 -5.52 -0.66 1.40
CA LEU A 74 -4.94 0.17 0.34
C LEU A 74 -3.42 0.30 0.46
N ALA A 75 -2.88 0.39 1.68
CA ALA A 75 -1.45 0.47 1.91
C ALA A 75 -0.72 -0.83 1.50
N VAL A 76 -1.36 -2.00 1.66
CA VAL A 76 -0.83 -3.25 1.10
C VAL A 76 -0.80 -3.18 -0.43
N ALA A 77 -1.88 -2.74 -1.09
CA ALA A 77 -1.92 -2.56 -2.53
C ALA A 77 -0.78 -1.66 -3.01
N GLN A 78 -0.63 -0.49 -2.39
CA GLN A 78 0.45 0.46 -2.69
C GLN A 78 1.84 -0.13 -2.45
N SER A 79 2.01 -0.90 -1.36
CA SER A 79 3.29 -1.55 -1.02
C SER A 79 3.75 -2.53 -2.09
N LEU A 80 2.84 -3.33 -2.65
CA LEU A 80 3.16 -4.26 -3.74
C LEU A 80 3.66 -3.52 -4.98
N VAL A 81 3.02 -2.38 -5.32
CA VAL A 81 3.43 -1.53 -6.45
C VAL A 81 4.80 -0.93 -6.18
N VAL A 82 5.04 -0.36 -4.99
CA VAL A 82 6.33 0.25 -4.62
C VAL A 82 7.45 -0.78 -4.60
N ILE A 83 7.25 -1.95 -3.98
CA ILE A 83 8.26 -3.02 -3.93
C ILE A 83 8.63 -3.50 -5.33
N SER A 84 7.73 -3.45 -6.31
CA SER A 84 7.99 -3.91 -7.69
C SER A 84 8.92 -3.02 -8.51
N GLY A 85 9.36 -1.87 -8.00
CA GLY A 85 10.30 -0.99 -8.70
C GLY A 85 10.20 0.48 -8.34
N GLY A 86 9.83 0.81 -7.10
CA GLY A 86 9.75 2.19 -6.61
C GLY A 86 8.63 3.01 -7.24
N LEU A 87 7.63 2.34 -7.80
CA LEU A 87 6.50 2.97 -8.48
C LEU A 87 5.43 3.37 -7.46
N LEU A 88 4.68 4.45 -7.75
CA LEU A 88 3.49 4.82 -7.01
C LEU A 88 2.26 4.66 -7.90
N ASP A 89 1.18 4.14 -7.34
CA ASP A 89 -0.13 4.12 -7.98
C ASP A 89 -1.03 5.13 -7.27
N LEU A 90 -1.27 6.26 -7.94
CA LEU A 90 -2.08 7.35 -7.42
C LEU A 90 -3.58 7.17 -7.73
N SER A 91 -3.96 6.09 -8.39
CA SER A 91 -5.35 5.79 -8.74
C SER A 91 -6.06 4.82 -7.78
N LEU A 92 -5.34 4.25 -6.80
CA LEU A 92 -5.93 3.27 -5.85
C LEU A 92 -7.17 3.79 -5.10
N PRO A 93 -7.23 5.08 -4.66
CA PRO A 93 -8.44 5.61 -4.03
C PRO A 93 -9.64 5.67 -4.99
N VAL A 94 -9.39 5.88 -6.27
CA VAL A 94 -10.45 5.86 -7.30
C VAL A 94 -10.88 4.43 -7.59
N ALA A 95 -9.95 3.48 -7.62
CA ALA A 95 -10.25 2.04 -7.71
C ALA A 95 -11.14 1.60 -6.53
N LEU A 96 -10.87 2.06 -5.31
CA LEU A 96 -11.74 1.86 -4.14
C LEU A 96 -13.14 2.42 -4.41
N SER A 97 -13.25 3.67 -4.90
CA SER A 97 -14.53 4.33 -5.15
C SER A 97 -15.36 3.60 -6.21
N PHE A 98 -14.78 3.20 -7.34
CA PHE A 98 -15.46 2.38 -8.35
C PHE A 98 -15.93 1.04 -7.78
N SER A 99 -15.10 0.39 -6.98
CA SER A 99 -15.42 -0.89 -6.36
C SER A 99 -16.54 -0.77 -5.33
N ALA A 100 -16.51 0.29 -4.51
CA ALA A 100 -17.59 0.58 -3.57
C ALA A 100 -18.91 0.85 -4.30
N TRP A 101 -18.89 1.68 -5.35
CA TRP A 101 -20.06 1.93 -6.19
C TRP A 101 -20.60 0.63 -6.80
N ALA A 102 -19.76 -0.20 -7.41
CA ALA A 102 -20.16 -1.44 -8.05
C ALA A 102 -20.77 -2.43 -7.03
N THR A 103 -20.17 -2.53 -5.85
CA THR A 103 -20.68 -3.33 -4.73
C THR A 103 -22.07 -2.85 -4.31
N VAL A 104 -22.21 -1.56 -3.99
CA VAL A 104 -23.49 -0.99 -3.51
C VAL A 104 -24.57 -1.09 -4.57
N THR A 105 -24.25 -0.79 -5.83
CA THR A 105 -25.20 -0.88 -6.93
C THR A 105 -25.69 -2.30 -7.15
N SER A 106 -24.80 -3.30 -7.11
CA SER A 106 -25.18 -4.70 -7.25
C SER A 106 -26.13 -5.17 -6.13
N LEU A 107 -25.88 -4.74 -4.89
CA LEU A 107 -26.74 -5.04 -3.75
C LEU A 107 -28.12 -4.37 -3.89
N ASN A 108 -28.17 -3.13 -4.38
CA ASN A 108 -29.42 -2.41 -4.65
C ASN A 108 -30.24 -3.05 -5.78
N LEU A 109 -29.58 -3.75 -6.71
CA LEU A 109 -30.23 -4.55 -7.76
C LEU A 109 -30.66 -5.94 -7.28
N GLY A 110 -30.52 -6.25 -5.98
CA GLY A 110 -30.93 -7.51 -5.39
C GLY A 110 -29.91 -8.64 -5.46
N ALA A 111 -28.64 -8.34 -5.81
CA ALA A 111 -27.59 -9.34 -5.80
C ALA A 111 -27.29 -9.81 -4.37
N PRO A 112 -27.01 -11.12 -4.15
CA PRO A 112 -26.56 -11.61 -2.86
C PRO A 112 -25.21 -11.01 -2.49
N SER A 113 -24.94 -10.85 -1.18
CA SER A 113 -23.74 -10.13 -0.68
C SER A 113 -22.42 -10.70 -1.19
N TRP A 114 -22.30 -12.03 -1.33
CA TRP A 114 -21.08 -12.65 -1.87
C TRP A 114 -20.79 -12.21 -3.32
N LEU A 115 -21.85 -12.02 -4.14
CA LEU A 115 -21.72 -11.56 -5.52
C LEU A 115 -21.32 -10.07 -5.54
N GLY A 116 -21.91 -9.24 -4.68
CA GLY A 116 -21.50 -7.84 -4.49
C GLY A 116 -20.03 -7.71 -4.13
N VAL A 117 -19.53 -8.54 -3.21
CA VAL A 117 -18.11 -8.62 -2.85
C VAL A 117 -17.25 -8.98 -4.07
N LEU A 118 -17.62 -10.00 -4.82
CA LEU A 118 -16.89 -10.44 -6.01
C LEU A 118 -16.86 -9.33 -7.06
N ILE A 119 -17.99 -8.69 -7.34
CA ILE A 119 -18.11 -7.57 -8.30
C ILE A 119 -17.18 -6.42 -7.88
N GLY A 120 -17.16 -6.05 -6.59
CA GLY A 120 -16.27 -4.99 -6.10
C GLY A 120 -14.79 -5.33 -6.31
N ILE A 121 -14.36 -6.55 -5.98
CA ILE A 121 -12.97 -6.99 -6.17
C ILE A 121 -12.60 -7.03 -7.65
N VAL A 122 -13.48 -7.55 -8.52
CA VAL A 122 -13.27 -7.63 -9.97
C VAL A 122 -13.19 -6.22 -10.58
N THR A 123 -14.04 -5.28 -10.13
CA THR A 123 -14.00 -3.88 -10.58
C THR A 123 -12.64 -3.24 -10.26
N GLY A 124 -12.14 -3.42 -9.03
CA GLY A 124 -10.80 -2.95 -8.67
C GLY A 124 -9.70 -3.61 -9.48
N ALA A 125 -9.78 -4.94 -9.70
CA ALA A 125 -8.83 -5.67 -10.56
C ALA A 125 -8.85 -5.18 -12.01
N ALA A 126 -10.03 -4.88 -12.56
CA ALA A 126 -10.18 -4.30 -13.89
C ALA A 126 -9.51 -2.92 -13.99
N TRP A 127 -9.69 -2.07 -12.97
CA TRP A 127 -9.02 -0.77 -12.89
C TRP A 127 -7.50 -0.90 -12.84
N GLY A 128 -6.98 -1.78 -11.97
CA GLY A 128 -5.55 -2.07 -11.91
C GLY A 128 -5.00 -2.66 -13.19
N SER A 129 -5.77 -3.53 -13.87
CA SER A 129 -5.40 -4.09 -15.18
C SER A 129 -5.30 -3.01 -16.24
N LEU A 130 -6.24 -2.06 -16.27
CA LEU A 130 -6.20 -0.90 -17.18
C LEU A 130 -4.89 -0.12 -17.00
N ASN A 131 -4.58 0.27 -15.76
CA ASN A 131 -3.33 0.97 -15.46
C ASN A 131 -2.09 0.13 -15.81
N GLY A 132 -2.09 -1.14 -15.44
CA GLY A 132 -1.01 -2.06 -15.75
C GLY A 132 -0.77 -2.22 -17.26
N MET A 133 -1.83 -2.28 -18.06
CA MET A 133 -1.74 -2.32 -19.53
C MET A 133 -1.14 -1.03 -20.09
N ILE A 134 -1.66 0.13 -19.68
CA ILE A 134 -1.18 1.44 -20.17
C ILE A 134 0.30 1.63 -19.81
N VAL A 135 0.70 1.32 -18.57
CA VAL A 135 2.09 1.42 -18.11
C VAL A 135 3.02 0.48 -18.85
N VAL A 136 2.60 -0.80 -19.01
CA VAL A 136 3.48 -1.84 -19.56
C VAL A 136 3.57 -1.80 -21.08
N LEU A 137 2.44 -1.59 -21.77
CA LEU A 137 2.38 -1.54 -23.24
C LEU A 137 2.85 -0.17 -23.75
N GLY A 138 2.41 0.92 -23.10
CA GLY A 138 2.80 2.27 -23.43
C GLY A 138 4.24 2.63 -23.02
N LYS A 139 4.87 1.80 -22.16
CA LYS A 139 6.20 2.09 -21.55
C LYS A 139 6.24 3.46 -20.87
N LEU A 140 5.09 3.88 -20.33
CA LEU A 140 4.90 5.20 -19.73
C LEU A 140 5.30 5.19 -18.25
N ASN A 141 5.56 6.39 -17.72
CA ASN A 141 5.82 6.54 -16.29
C ASN A 141 4.54 6.21 -15.48
N PRO A 142 4.60 5.24 -14.56
CA PRO A 142 3.43 4.81 -13.78
C PRO A 142 2.78 5.94 -12.98
N ILE A 143 3.55 6.85 -12.41
CA ILE A 143 3.04 7.98 -11.63
C ILE A 143 2.16 8.88 -12.50
N ILE A 144 2.62 9.19 -13.72
CA ILE A 144 1.87 10.03 -14.66
C ILE A 144 0.59 9.31 -15.11
N VAL A 145 0.69 8.03 -15.44
CA VAL A 145 -0.46 7.22 -15.89
C VAL A 145 -1.51 7.14 -14.78
N THR A 146 -1.09 6.76 -13.56
CA THR A 146 -2.03 6.54 -12.46
C THR A 146 -2.62 7.85 -11.92
N LEU A 147 -1.88 8.96 -12.02
CA LEU A 147 -2.41 10.30 -11.74
C LEU A 147 -3.47 10.69 -12.76
N ALA A 148 -3.19 10.52 -14.06
CA ALA A 148 -4.14 10.83 -15.13
C ALA A 148 -5.40 9.96 -15.07
N THR A 149 -5.25 8.64 -14.90
CA THR A 149 -6.39 7.72 -14.73
C THR A 149 -7.13 7.98 -13.43
N GLY A 150 -6.44 8.35 -12.35
CA GLY A 150 -7.04 8.72 -11.08
C GLY A 150 -7.97 9.93 -11.23
N PHE A 151 -7.48 11.05 -11.79
CA PHE A 151 -8.32 12.21 -12.02
C PHE A 151 -9.41 11.96 -13.08
N GLY A 152 -9.08 11.26 -14.16
CA GLY A 152 -10.06 10.89 -15.19
C GLY A 152 -11.17 10.00 -14.63
N GLY A 153 -10.81 9.01 -13.82
CA GLY A 153 -11.78 8.14 -13.15
C GLY A 153 -12.65 8.87 -12.15
N LEU A 154 -12.07 9.78 -11.35
CA LEU A 154 -12.84 10.62 -10.44
C LEU A 154 -13.83 11.50 -11.21
N ALA A 155 -13.40 12.12 -12.31
CA ALA A 155 -14.27 12.93 -13.17
C ALA A 155 -15.43 12.08 -13.76
N ILE A 156 -15.14 10.88 -14.26
CA ILE A 156 -16.16 9.94 -14.74
C ILE A 156 -17.16 9.62 -13.62
N MET A 157 -16.68 9.35 -12.40
CA MET A 157 -17.57 9.07 -11.29
C MET A 157 -18.46 10.27 -10.92
N LEU A 158 -17.91 11.48 -10.91
CA LEU A 158 -18.66 12.70 -10.60
C LEU A 158 -19.72 13.03 -11.67
N ILE A 159 -19.50 12.68 -12.94
CA ILE A 159 -20.41 12.97 -14.06
C ILE A 159 -21.49 11.90 -14.17
N PHE A 160 -21.13 10.63 -14.06
CA PHE A 160 -22.02 9.52 -14.45
C PHE A 160 -22.57 8.72 -13.27
N PHE A 161 -21.96 8.80 -12.08
CA PHE A 161 -22.34 7.98 -10.94
C PHE A 161 -22.84 8.84 -9.79
N THR A 162 -24.10 8.63 -9.42
CA THR A 162 -24.71 9.29 -8.27
C THR A 162 -24.33 8.58 -6.98
N SER A 163 -24.47 9.27 -5.84
CA SER A 163 -24.39 8.66 -4.53
C SER A 163 -25.45 7.56 -4.37
N ALA A 164 -25.07 6.48 -3.70
CA ALA A 164 -25.95 5.35 -3.43
C ALA A 164 -25.89 4.95 -1.96
N GLN A 165 -26.99 4.43 -1.43
CA GLN A 165 -27.08 3.89 -0.08
C GLN A 165 -26.97 2.37 -0.13
N ILE A 166 -26.20 1.78 0.79
CA ILE A 166 -26.17 0.33 0.92
C ILE A 166 -27.47 -0.14 1.61
N PRO A 167 -28.11 -1.20 1.13
CA PRO A 167 -29.30 -1.74 1.80
C PRO A 167 -28.99 -2.13 3.25
N SER A 168 -29.76 -1.60 4.19
CA SER A 168 -29.59 -1.86 5.63
C SER A 168 -29.75 -3.33 6.01
N THR A 169 -30.52 -4.07 5.21
CA THR A 169 -30.81 -5.49 5.36
C THR A 169 -29.77 -6.43 4.73
N SER A 170 -28.75 -5.86 4.01
CA SER A 170 -27.74 -6.71 3.38
C SER A 170 -26.83 -7.37 4.41
N ASP A 171 -26.50 -8.66 4.19
CA ASP A 171 -25.54 -9.40 5.03
C ASP A 171 -24.18 -8.69 5.10
N LEU A 172 -23.79 -8.02 4.01
CA LEU A 172 -22.55 -7.23 3.98
C LEU A 172 -22.59 -6.09 5.01
N ARG A 173 -23.72 -5.41 5.15
CA ARG A 173 -23.91 -4.35 6.14
C ARG A 173 -23.89 -4.91 7.55
N GLN A 174 -24.58 -6.03 7.78
CA GLN A 174 -24.58 -6.71 9.07
C GLN A 174 -23.16 -7.20 9.44
N PHE A 175 -22.43 -7.76 8.48
CA PHE A 175 -21.02 -8.11 8.67
C PHE A 175 -20.19 -6.89 9.09
N GLY A 176 -20.27 -5.77 8.35
CA GLY A 176 -19.46 -4.58 8.63
C GLY A 176 -19.72 -3.98 10.01
N LEU A 177 -20.96 -4.00 10.49
CA LEU A 177 -21.35 -3.51 11.82
C LEU A 177 -21.05 -4.51 12.95
N GLY A 178 -20.84 -5.78 12.61
CA GLY A 178 -20.54 -6.84 13.55
C GLY A 178 -19.15 -6.74 14.17
N ARG A 179 -18.92 -7.56 15.21
CA ARG A 179 -17.64 -7.64 15.91
C ARG A 179 -17.23 -9.07 16.11
N PHE A 180 -15.95 -9.32 15.95
CA PHE A 180 -15.32 -10.60 16.27
C PHE A 180 -14.10 -10.36 17.15
N LEU A 181 -13.99 -11.07 18.27
CA LEU A 181 -12.95 -10.86 19.29
C LEU A 181 -12.85 -9.42 19.80
N GLY A 182 -13.98 -8.72 19.92
CA GLY A 182 -14.03 -7.32 20.38
C GLY A 182 -13.65 -6.27 19.34
N LEU A 183 -13.14 -6.66 18.16
CA LEU A 183 -12.77 -5.78 17.06
C LEU A 183 -13.84 -5.77 15.96
N PRO A 184 -13.99 -4.65 15.20
CA PRO A 184 -14.88 -4.61 14.05
C PRO A 184 -14.55 -5.70 13.03
N ASN A 185 -15.57 -6.33 12.45
CA ASN A 185 -15.34 -7.35 11.41
C ASN A 185 -14.56 -6.79 10.21
N ALA A 186 -14.70 -5.50 9.90
CA ALA A 186 -13.94 -4.80 8.86
C ALA A 186 -12.40 -4.84 9.08
N PHE A 187 -11.93 -5.09 10.31
CA PHE A 187 -10.51 -5.18 10.64
C PHE A 187 -9.88 -6.48 10.10
N TRP A 188 -10.61 -7.57 10.09
CA TRP A 188 -10.08 -8.89 9.76
C TRP A 188 -9.68 -9.07 8.30
N PRO A 189 -10.40 -8.53 7.30
CA PRO A 189 -9.94 -8.48 5.92
C PRO A 189 -8.58 -7.78 5.75
N MET A 190 -8.31 -6.70 6.52
CA MET A 190 -7.00 -6.05 6.51
C MET A 190 -5.90 -6.97 7.04
N VAL A 191 -6.12 -7.61 8.18
CA VAL A 191 -5.16 -8.57 8.74
C VAL A 191 -4.93 -9.71 7.75
N GLY A 192 -6.01 -10.27 7.20
CA GLY A 192 -5.94 -11.34 6.21
C GLY A 192 -5.09 -10.96 4.99
N ILE A 193 -5.30 -9.78 4.40
CA ILE A 193 -4.53 -9.36 3.22
C ILE A 193 -3.07 -9.05 3.54
N ILE A 194 -2.76 -8.51 4.73
CA ILE A 194 -1.37 -8.29 5.18
C ILE A 194 -0.65 -9.64 5.30
N VAL A 195 -1.29 -10.62 5.93
CA VAL A 195 -0.72 -11.97 6.09
C VAL A 195 -0.54 -12.64 4.72
N LEU A 196 -1.58 -12.64 3.87
CA LEU A 196 -1.53 -13.24 2.55
C LEU A 196 -0.45 -12.59 1.66
N ALA A 197 -0.38 -11.26 1.65
CA ALA A 197 0.66 -10.55 0.89
C ALA A 197 2.05 -10.83 1.47
N GLY A 198 2.20 -10.86 2.79
CA GLY A 198 3.46 -11.23 3.45
C GLY A 198 3.93 -12.63 3.11
N LEU A 199 3.03 -13.62 3.18
CA LEU A 199 3.30 -14.99 2.79
C LEU A 199 3.61 -15.11 1.28
N ALA A 200 2.84 -14.39 0.44
CA ALA A 200 3.09 -14.36 -0.99
C ALA A 200 4.48 -13.81 -1.32
N LEU A 201 4.89 -12.72 -0.68
CA LEU A 201 6.22 -12.12 -0.87
C LEU A 201 7.35 -13.03 -0.36
N ALA A 202 7.15 -13.70 0.80
CA ALA A 202 8.19 -14.52 1.43
C ALA A 202 8.36 -15.89 0.76
N TYR A 203 7.26 -16.56 0.42
CA TYR A 203 7.29 -17.99 0.08
C TYR A 203 6.96 -18.32 -1.38
N THR A 204 6.35 -17.38 -2.16
CA THR A 204 5.96 -17.70 -3.55
C THR A 204 7.03 -17.32 -4.57
N ARG A 205 6.98 -17.95 -5.75
CA ARG A 205 7.81 -17.55 -6.91
C ARG A 205 7.47 -16.15 -7.38
N TRP A 206 6.20 -15.77 -7.32
CA TRP A 206 5.74 -14.44 -7.70
C TRP A 206 6.35 -13.35 -6.81
N GLY A 207 6.33 -13.53 -5.49
CA GLY A 207 6.94 -12.58 -4.56
C GLY A 207 8.45 -12.42 -4.78
N ARG A 208 9.17 -13.53 -5.01
CA ARG A 208 10.60 -13.48 -5.35
C ARG A 208 10.87 -12.72 -6.65
N HIS A 209 10.03 -12.92 -7.69
CA HIS A 209 10.16 -12.18 -8.96
C HIS A 209 9.88 -10.70 -8.74
N LEU A 210 8.85 -10.34 -7.95
CA LEU A 210 8.49 -8.96 -7.62
C LEU A 210 9.66 -8.24 -6.94
N VAL A 211 10.23 -8.83 -5.89
CA VAL A 211 11.38 -8.29 -5.16
C VAL A 211 12.62 -8.19 -6.08
N ALA A 212 12.88 -9.20 -6.92
CA ALA A 212 14.01 -9.18 -7.84
C ALA A 212 13.87 -8.09 -8.90
N VAL A 213 12.68 -7.94 -9.50
CA VAL A 213 12.38 -6.89 -10.48
C VAL A 213 12.51 -5.50 -9.85
N GLY A 214 12.03 -5.34 -8.62
CA GLY A 214 12.14 -4.08 -7.91
C GLY A 214 13.58 -3.72 -7.52
N GLY A 215 14.36 -4.70 -7.07
CA GLY A 215 15.72 -4.47 -6.61
C GLY A 215 16.75 -4.20 -7.72
N ASN A 216 16.67 -4.96 -8.82
CA ASN A 216 17.50 -4.74 -10.01
C ASN A 216 16.82 -5.30 -11.27
N PRO A 217 16.08 -4.46 -12.02
CA PRO A 217 15.37 -4.88 -13.22
C PRO A 217 16.27 -5.51 -14.29
N LYS A 218 17.48 -4.98 -14.47
CA LYS A 218 18.44 -5.49 -15.47
C LYS A 218 18.91 -6.91 -15.12
N ALA A 219 19.29 -7.13 -13.85
CA ALA A 219 19.70 -8.45 -13.38
C ALA A 219 18.53 -9.45 -13.38
N ALA A 220 17.31 -9.02 -13.05
CA ALA A 220 16.12 -9.85 -13.13
C ALA A 220 15.84 -10.31 -14.56
N ALA A 221 15.91 -9.39 -15.53
CA ALA A 221 15.76 -9.70 -16.95
C ALA A 221 16.82 -10.69 -17.45
N ALA A 222 18.09 -10.51 -17.08
CA ALA A 222 19.19 -11.41 -17.42
C ALA A 222 18.98 -12.85 -16.88
N ARG A 223 18.17 -13.00 -15.81
CA ARG A 223 17.76 -14.31 -15.27
C ARG A 223 16.44 -14.84 -15.86
N GLY A 224 15.94 -14.24 -16.94
CA GLY A 224 14.73 -14.67 -17.63
C GLY A 224 13.42 -14.22 -16.97
N ILE A 225 13.45 -13.32 -15.97
CA ILE A 225 12.23 -12.81 -15.33
C ILE A 225 11.61 -11.74 -16.23
N SER A 226 10.37 -11.95 -16.65
CA SER A 226 9.63 -10.99 -17.49
C SER A 226 9.19 -9.78 -16.67
N LEU A 227 9.84 -8.63 -16.87
CA LEU A 227 9.49 -7.37 -16.22
C LEU A 227 8.06 -6.94 -16.54
N LYS A 228 7.64 -7.10 -17.80
CA LYS A 228 6.30 -6.74 -18.27
C LYS A 228 5.21 -7.53 -17.53
N ARG A 229 5.35 -8.87 -17.50
CA ARG A 229 4.38 -9.74 -16.82
C ARG A 229 4.33 -9.43 -15.31
N THR A 230 5.49 -9.31 -14.68
CA THR A 230 5.56 -9.03 -13.22
C THR A 230 4.86 -7.72 -12.89
N ARG A 231 5.15 -6.64 -13.61
CA ARG A 231 4.52 -5.32 -13.39
C ARG A 231 3.01 -5.35 -13.65
N PHE A 232 2.58 -5.98 -14.75
CA PHE A 232 1.16 -6.10 -15.05
C PHE A 232 0.39 -6.79 -13.91
N PHE A 233 0.86 -7.95 -13.45
CA PHE A 233 0.20 -8.68 -12.36
C PHE A 233 0.27 -7.96 -11.01
N VAL A 234 1.26 -7.10 -10.80
CA VAL A 234 1.31 -6.23 -9.61
C VAL A 234 0.18 -5.20 -9.65
N PHE A 235 -0.02 -4.50 -10.77
CA PHE A 235 -1.12 -3.54 -10.92
C PHE A 235 -2.49 -4.21 -10.82
N LEU A 236 -2.67 -5.37 -11.48
CA LEU A 236 -3.89 -6.17 -11.36
C LEU A 236 -4.17 -6.55 -9.90
N GLY A 237 -3.18 -7.09 -9.20
CA GLY A 237 -3.31 -7.50 -7.81
C GLY A 237 -3.53 -6.32 -6.87
N ALA A 238 -2.83 -5.20 -7.07
CA ALA A 238 -3.03 -3.98 -6.30
C ALA A 238 -4.45 -3.42 -6.51
N GLY A 239 -4.95 -3.44 -7.74
CA GLY A 239 -6.32 -3.08 -8.05
C GLY A 239 -7.35 -3.99 -7.38
N ALA A 240 -7.13 -5.31 -7.39
CA ALA A 240 -8.01 -6.27 -6.68
C ALA A 240 -8.05 -6.01 -5.16
N VAL A 241 -6.89 -5.73 -4.57
CA VAL A 241 -6.77 -5.37 -3.14
C VAL A 241 -7.46 -4.02 -2.86
N ALA A 242 -7.33 -3.03 -3.74
CA ALA A 242 -8.08 -1.77 -3.63
C ALA A 242 -9.59 -2.01 -3.79
N GLY A 243 -9.99 -2.97 -4.62
CA GLY A 243 -11.37 -3.44 -4.73
C GLY A 243 -11.91 -3.98 -3.40
N LEU A 244 -11.12 -4.81 -2.72
CA LEU A 244 -11.47 -5.29 -1.38
C LEU A 244 -11.60 -4.13 -0.38
N ALA A 245 -10.75 -3.10 -0.47
CA ALA A 245 -10.89 -1.90 0.36
C ALA A 245 -12.22 -1.19 0.10
N GLY A 246 -12.69 -1.11 -1.15
CA GLY A 246 -14.00 -0.56 -1.52
C GLY A 246 -15.16 -1.36 -0.94
N VAL A 247 -15.09 -2.69 -0.98
CA VAL A 247 -16.06 -3.59 -0.34
C VAL A 247 -16.11 -3.36 1.18
N VAL A 248 -14.95 -3.35 1.84
CA VAL A 248 -14.86 -3.11 3.29
C VAL A 248 -15.37 -1.72 3.65
N PHE A 249 -15.04 -0.70 2.85
CA PHE A 249 -15.58 0.65 3.00
C PHE A 249 -17.11 0.65 2.98
N SER A 250 -17.72 -0.02 1.98
CA SER A 250 -19.18 -0.12 1.82
C SER A 250 -19.84 -0.89 2.96
N SER A 251 -19.17 -1.86 3.57
CA SER A 251 -19.75 -2.67 4.65
C SER A 251 -20.04 -1.86 5.93
N VAL A 252 -19.29 -0.78 6.17
CA VAL A 252 -19.42 0.05 7.37
C VAL A 252 -20.13 1.39 7.09
N ASN A 253 -19.80 2.03 5.97
CA ASN A 253 -20.41 3.32 5.63
C ASN A 253 -21.84 3.13 5.11
N PRO A 254 -22.79 3.96 5.58
CA PRO A 254 -24.18 3.85 5.16
C PRO A 254 -24.41 4.30 3.71
N SER A 255 -23.47 5.06 3.15
CA SER A 255 -23.58 5.60 1.80
C SER A 255 -22.24 5.59 1.10
N PHE A 256 -22.29 5.46 -0.21
CA PHE A 256 -21.20 5.68 -1.13
C PHE A 256 -21.35 7.05 -1.79
N THR A 257 -20.27 7.76 -1.99
CA THR A 257 -20.15 8.94 -2.84
C THR A 257 -18.99 8.79 -3.81
N PRO A 258 -19.00 9.43 -4.99
CA PRO A 258 -17.88 9.33 -5.95
C PRO A 258 -16.51 9.65 -5.35
N ASN A 259 -16.45 10.54 -4.37
CA ASN A 259 -15.22 10.99 -3.72
C ASN A 259 -14.83 10.20 -2.46
N SER A 260 -15.51 9.09 -2.18
CA SER A 260 -15.30 8.30 -0.94
C SER A 260 -13.86 7.84 -0.72
N GLY A 261 -13.10 7.59 -1.78
CA GLY A 261 -11.70 7.15 -1.70
C GLY A 261 -10.67 8.26 -1.44
N ALA A 262 -11.00 9.53 -1.75
CA ALA A 262 -9.99 10.60 -1.79
C ALA A 262 -9.27 10.84 -0.45
N GLY A 263 -9.96 10.68 0.67
CA GLY A 263 -9.38 10.86 2.01
C GLY A 263 -8.27 9.88 2.39
N PHE A 264 -8.13 8.77 1.65
CA PHE A 264 -7.13 7.74 1.97
C PHE A 264 -5.79 7.94 1.27
N GLN A 265 -5.68 8.81 0.25
CA GLN A 265 -4.48 8.96 -0.57
C GLN A 265 -3.22 9.27 0.25
N LEU A 266 -3.28 10.31 1.08
CA LEU A 266 -2.13 10.75 1.87
C LEU A 266 -1.78 9.75 2.96
N ILE A 267 -2.77 9.17 3.64
CA ILE A 267 -2.57 8.14 4.68
C ILE A 267 -1.81 6.96 4.08
N VAL A 268 -2.23 6.48 2.91
CA VAL A 268 -1.66 5.30 2.25
C VAL A 268 -0.21 5.54 1.85
N ILE A 269 0.08 6.67 1.18
CA ILE A 269 1.44 7.00 0.76
C ILE A 269 2.35 7.18 1.97
N ALA A 270 1.90 7.97 2.96
CA ALA A 270 2.67 8.21 4.17
C ALA A 270 2.92 6.92 4.96
N ALA A 271 1.94 6.00 5.04
CA ALA A 271 2.09 4.72 5.72
C ALA A 271 3.16 3.84 5.08
N VAL A 272 3.19 3.77 3.74
CA VAL A 272 4.16 2.97 2.99
C VAL A 272 5.58 3.50 3.21
N ILE A 273 5.76 4.84 3.17
CA ILE A 273 7.07 5.45 3.37
C ILE A 273 7.51 5.34 4.83
N LEU A 274 6.61 5.60 5.79
CA LEU A 274 6.89 5.49 7.21
C LEU A 274 7.23 4.04 7.61
N ALA A 275 6.63 3.05 6.96
CA ALA A 275 6.97 1.64 7.14
C ALA A 275 8.37 1.27 6.63
N GLY A 276 9.12 2.20 6.04
CA GLY A 276 10.43 1.96 5.47
C GLY A 276 10.42 1.09 4.22
N ILE A 277 9.29 1.05 3.50
CA ILE A 277 9.21 0.39 2.20
C ILE A 277 9.99 1.24 1.20
N SER A 278 11.02 0.66 0.59
CA SER A 278 11.97 1.40 -0.23
C SER A 278 11.32 1.97 -1.49
N LEU A 279 11.39 3.29 -1.63
CA LEU A 279 10.97 3.98 -2.86
C LEU A 279 11.84 3.62 -4.08
N SER A 280 13.00 3.00 -3.87
CA SER A 280 13.81 2.43 -4.95
C SER A 280 13.37 1.01 -5.34
N GLY A 281 12.39 0.43 -4.65
CA GLY A 281 11.89 -0.93 -4.88
C GLY A 281 12.70 -2.04 -4.21
N GLY A 282 12.21 -3.26 -4.34
CA GLY A 282 12.91 -4.50 -3.94
C GLY A 282 12.96 -4.79 -2.44
N LYS A 283 12.40 -3.92 -1.58
CA LYS A 283 12.45 -4.08 -0.12
C LYS A 283 11.20 -3.51 0.54
N GLY A 284 10.72 -4.20 1.58
CA GLY A 284 9.60 -3.72 2.40
C GLY A 284 9.24 -4.71 3.49
N ASN A 285 8.61 -4.21 4.57
CA ASN A 285 8.11 -5.02 5.68
C ASN A 285 6.65 -4.66 5.95
N LEU A 286 5.74 -5.61 5.66
CA LEU A 286 4.30 -5.41 5.82
C LEU A 286 3.85 -5.42 7.30
N LEU A 287 4.65 -5.96 8.23
CA LEU A 287 4.33 -5.88 9.66
C LEU A 287 4.55 -4.46 10.21
N VAL A 288 5.61 -3.78 9.75
CA VAL A 288 5.84 -2.37 10.10
C VAL A 288 4.77 -1.48 9.47
N LEU A 289 4.27 -1.87 8.28
CA LEU A 289 3.16 -1.17 7.63
C LEU A 289 1.91 -1.12 8.49
N LEU A 290 1.57 -2.22 9.19
CA LEU A 290 0.42 -2.27 10.09
C LEU A 290 0.51 -1.18 11.19
N LEU A 291 1.68 -1.03 11.82
CA LEU A 291 1.93 -0.02 12.84
C LEU A 291 1.85 1.40 12.27
N SER A 292 2.42 1.61 11.09
CA SER A 292 2.40 2.90 10.39
C SER A 292 0.97 3.32 10.04
N VAL A 293 0.16 2.39 9.56
CA VAL A 293 -1.27 2.64 9.26
C VAL A 293 -2.04 2.95 10.52
N GLY A 294 -1.81 2.22 11.62
CA GLY A 294 -2.45 2.47 12.91
C GLY A 294 -2.16 3.87 13.44
N PHE A 295 -0.89 4.27 13.42
CA PHE A 295 -0.46 5.62 13.79
C PHE A 295 -1.17 6.70 12.95
N LEU A 296 -1.11 6.58 11.62
CA LEU A 296 -1.70 7.58 10.71
C LEU A 296 -3.23 7.62 10.76
N ALA A 297 -3.89 6.48 10.98
CA ALA A 297 -5.34 6.40 11.14
C ALA A 297 -5.82 7.03 12.46
N THR A 298 -4.96 7.12 13.47
CA THR A 298 -5.26 7.74 14.76
C THR A 298 -5.23 9.26 14.69
N ILE A 299 -4.46 9.87 13.78
CA ILE A 299 -4.28 11.33 13.68
C ILE A 299 -5.61 12.08 13.48
N PRO A 300 -6.49 11.72 12.51
CA PRO A 300 -7.75 12.43 12.32
C PRO A 300 -8.65 12.38 13.55
N ALA A 301 -8.69 11.25 14.25
CA ALA A 301 -9.45 11.12 15.49
C ALA A 301 -8.89 12.02 16.60
N SER A 302 -7.56 12.03 16.80
CA SER A 302 -6.91 12.90 17.77
C SER A 302 -7.21 14.39 17.49
N ILE A 303 -7.12 14.82 16.23
CA ILE A 303 -7.40 16.20 15.80
C ILE A 303 -8.85 16.59 16.12
N ALA A 304 -9.81 15.69 15.87
CA ALA A 304 -11.21 15.92 16.18
C ALA A 304 -11.44 16.11 17.69
N PHE A 305 -10.75 15.34 18.54
CA PHE A 305 -10.82 15.48 20.00
C PHE A 305 -10.21 16.78 20.53
N PHE A 306 -9.23 17.36 19.83
CA PHE A 306 -8.69 18.69 20.13
C PHE A 306 -9.60 19.83 19.64
N GLY A 307 -10.73 19.53 18.99
CA GLY A 307 -11.66 20.54 18.46
C GLY A 307 -11.10 21.29 17.24
N LEU A 308 -10.07 20.76 16.61
CA LEU A 308 -9.46 21.35 15.42
C LEU A 308 -10.25 20.97 14.17
N ALA A 309 -10.22 21.85 13.15
CA ALA A 309 -10.86 21.55 11.87
C ALA A 309 -10.24 20.29 11.23
N PRO A 310 -11.04 19.42 10.58
CA PRO A 310 -10.54 18.18 9.93
C PRO A 310 -9.40 18.41 8.94
N ALA A 311 -9.33 19.61 8.34
CA ALA A 311 -8.24 19.98 7.42
C ALA A 311 -6.85 19.92 8.07
N TRP A 312 -6.73 20.07 9.38
CA TRP A 312 -5.47 19.91 10.10
C TRP A 312 -4.90 18.50 9.99
N ALA A 313 -5.75 17.48 9.82
CA ALA A 313 -5.28 16.12 9.56
C ALA A 313 -4.43 16.04 8.29
N LEU A 314 -4.83 16.73 7.22
CA LEU A 314 -4.09 16.81 5.96
C LEU A 314 -2.74 17.52 6.14
N VAL A 315 -2.70 18.59 6.95
CA VAL A 315 -1.45 19.31 7.25
C VAL A 315 -0.47 18.39 7.99
N PHE A 316 -0.93 17.70 9.05
CA PHE A 316 -0.08 16.78 9.80
C PHE A 316 0.39 15.59 8.95
N GLN A 317 -0.50 14.99 8.16
CA GLN A 317 -0.14 13.89 7.26
C GLN A 317 0.86 14.34 6.18
N GLY A 318 0.66 15.52 5.60
CA GLY A 318 1.60 16.11 4.63
C GLY A 318 2.96 16.42 5.24
N ALA A 319 3.00 16.99 6.46
CA ALA A 319 4.24 17.25 7.19
C ALA A 319 5.00 15.95 7.51
N LEU A 320 4.28 14.91 7.97
CA LEU A 320 4.88 13.59 8.23
C LEU A 320 5.42 12.95 6.96
N LEU A 321 4.71 13.10 5.84
CA LEU A 321 5.16 12.62 4.54
C LEU A 321 6.46 13.31 4.13
N MET A 322 6.54 14.64 4.24
CA MET A 322 7.76 15.39 3.94
C MET A 322 8.94 14.99 4.83
N LEU A 323 8.70 14.81 6.13
CA LEU A 323 9.73 14.35 7.07
C LEU A 323 10.23 12.94 6.71
N ALA A 324 9.32 12.01 6.41
CA ALA A 324 9.66 10.64 6.06
C ALA A 324 10.49 10.57 4.77
N VAL A 325 10.08 11.30 3.73
CA VAL A 325 10.81 11.41 2.46
C VAL A 325 12.17 12.09 2.66
N GLY A 326 12.24 13.14 3.48
CA GLY A 326 13.47 13.84 3.81
C GLY A 326 14.49 12.92 4.50
N ILE A 327 14.04 12.11 5.45
CA ILE A 327 14.89 11.12 6.16
C ILE A 327 15.38 10.04 5.18
N ASP A 328 14.53 9.53 4.32
CA ASP A 328 14.93 8.51 3.34
C ASP A 328 15.93 9.07 2.33
N GLY A 329 15.70 10.28 1.81
CA GLY A 329 16.63 10.99 0.93
C GLY A 329 18.00 11.23 1.60
N TYR A 330 18.03 11.66 2.86
CA TYR A 330 19.28 11.85 3.62
C TYR A 330 20.06 10.55 3.80
N ARG A 331 19.36 9.43 4.11
CA ARG A 331 19.98 8.09 4.24
C ARG A 331 20.62 7.64 2.91
N LEU A 332 19.95 7.88 1.77
CA LEU A 332 20.47 7.56 0.43
C LEU A 332 21.73 8.36 0.12
N LEU A 333 21.77 9.66 0.39
CA LEU A 333 22.94 10.51 0.18
C LEU A 333 24.14 10.09 1.04
N ARG A 334 23.88 9.62 2.27
CA ARG A 334 24.95 9.15 3.18
C ARG A 334 25.50 7.78 2.79
N SER A 335 24.73 6.92 2.15
CA SER A 335 25.16 5.60 1.68
C SER A 335 25.91 5.65 0.34
N ALA A 336 25.84 6.76 -0.38
CA ALA A 336 26.53 7.01 -1.64
C ALA A 336 27.95 7.65 -1.45
N ARG A 337 28.26 8.09 -0.24
CA ARG A 337 29.59 8.55 0.20
C ARG A 337 30.34 7.42 0.90
#